data_89b0ee3acb3711894fd38591c02b427e
#
_entry.id   89b0ee3acb3711894fd38591c02b427e
#
_cell.length_a   1.000
_cell.length_b   1.000
_cell.length_c   1.000
_cell.angle_alpha   90.00
_cell.angle_beta   90.00
_cell.angle_gamma   90.00
#
_symmetry.space_group_name_H-M   'P 1'
#
loop_
_entity.id
_entity.type
_entity.pdbx_description
1 polymer ?
#
loop_
_entity_poly.entity_id
_entity_poly.type
_entity_poly.pdbx_seq_one_letter_code
_entity_poly.pdbx_strand_id
1 'polypeptide(L)'
;MIQLYIDPGTGSMLFTILIGVISAGIYSLRMLFIKLRYKTSGGKADPSNKKIPFVIFSDNKRYWSVFEPICNEMNNRGKEVVYLTMSEDDPALSCEYPNVKAEFIGSDNKAFTRLNFLNANIVLSTTPGLDVYQWKRSKQVDCYIHIPHAASEIILYRMFGIDYYDAIMLSGEYQAKDIRALEALL
;
A
#
# COMPACT_ATOMS: atom_id res chain seq x y z
N MET A 1 44.77 6.09 42.63
CA MET A 1 44.12 5.18 41.67
C MET A 1 42.62 5.31 41.88
N ILE A 2 41.91 5.97 40.98
CA ILE A 2 40.44 6.17 41.08
C ILE A 2 39.81 4.90 40.53
N GLN A 3 39.24 4.06 41.38
CA GLN A 3 38.39 2.94 40.93
C GLN A 3 37.02 3.51 40.53
N LEU A 4 36.76 3.53 39.26
CA LEU A 4 35.42 3.79 38.74
C LEU A 4 34.57 2.52 38.94
N TYR A 5 33.80 2.48 40.02
CA TYR A 5 32.84 1.43 40.27
C TYR A 5 31.54 1.79 39.53
N ILE A 6 31.17 1.01 38.51
CA ILE A 6 29.88 1.10 37.86
C ILE A 6 28.94 0.14 38.57
N ASP A 7 27.94 0.66 39.25
CA ASP A 7 26.89 -0.13 39.87
C ASP A 7 26.19 -1.01 38.83
N PRO A 8 25.92 -2.31 39.10
CA PRO A 8 25.27 -3.22 38.14
C PRO A 8 23.95 -2.72 37.60
N GLY A 9 23.17 -1.98 38.38
CA GLY A 9 21.91 -1.37 37.93
C GLY A 9 22.12 -0.25 36.89
N THR A 10 23.09 0.63 37.15
CA THR A 10 23.48 1.72 36.24
C THR A 10 24.08 1.16 34.93
N GLY A 11 24.87 0.08 35.02
CA GLY A 11 25.45 -0.60 33.86
C GLY A 11 24.38 -1.19 32.95
N SER A 12 23.36 -1.85 33.49
CA SER A 12 22.28 -2.42 32.71
C SER A 12 21.42 -1.34 32.03
N MET A 13 21.16 -0.22 32.71
CA MET A 13 20.41 0.91 32.16
C MET A 13 21.16 1.58 31.02
N LEU A 14 22.48 1.80 31.17
CA LEU A 14 23.31 2.34 30.07
C LEU A 14 23.35 1.40 28.87
N PHE A 15 23.44 0.08 29.11
CA PHE A 15 23.41 -0.91 28.03
C PHE A 15 22.07 -0.90 27.26
N THR A 16 20.95 -0.80 27.97
CA THR A 16 19.60 -0.71 27.33
C THR A 16 19.47 0.55 26.49
N ILE A 17 19.94 1.70 27.01
CA ILE A 17 19.93 2.97 26.25
C ILE A 17 20.82 2.84 25.01
N LEU A 18 22.01 2.25 25.13
CA LEU A 18 22.93 2.08 24.00
C LEU A 18 22.33 1.19 22.90
N ILE A 19 21.71 0.07 23.28
CA ILE A 19 21.00 -0.81 22.33
C ILE A 19 19.86 -0.03 21.64
N GLY A 20 19.08 0.74 22.38
CA GLY A 20 18.00 1.56 21.83
C GLY A 20 18.52 2.57 20.79
N VAL A 21 19.57 3.30 21.09
CA VAL A 21 20.19 4.28 20.17
C VAL A 21 20.77 3.59 18.93
N ILE A 22 21.48 2.48 19.09
CA ILE A 22 22.03 1.71 17.98
C ILE A 22 20.91 1.17 17.08
N SER A 23 19.85 0.60 17.67
CA SER A 23 18.71 0.08 16.92
C SER A 23 17.98 1.16 16.15
N ALA A 24 17.76 2.32 16.76
CA ALA A 24 17.17 3.49 16.09
C ALA A 24 18.07 4.01 14.95
N GLY A 25 19.39 4.03 15.17
CA GLY A 25 20.37 4.41 14.15
C GLY A 25 20.35 3.45 12.94
N ILE A 26 20.38 2.15 13.19
CA ILE A 26 20.31 1.11 12.15
C ILE A 26 18.99 1.23 11.36
N TYR A 27 17.87 1.42 12.07
CA TYR A 27 16.56 1.61 11.42
C TYR A 27 16.55 2.85 10.52
N SER A 28 17.07 3.98 11.02
CA SER A 28 17.14 5.23 10.26
C SER A 28 18.05 5.11 9.04
N LEU A 29 19.21 4.46 9.18
CA LEU A 29 20.12 4.18 8.07
C LEU A 29 19.48 3.24 7.05
N ARG A 30 18.76 2.21 7.47
CA ARG A 30 18.03 1.31 6.60
C ARG A 30 16.97 2.05 5.80
N MET A 31 16.21 2.95 6.43
CA MET A 31 15.20 3.77 5.74
C MET A 31 15.83 4.74 4.73
N LEU A 32 16.97 5.35 5.08
CA LEU A 32 17.74 6.19 4.15
C LEU A 32 18.28 5.37 2.97
N PHE A 33 18.78 4.17 3.22
CA PHE A 33 19.30 3.28 2.18
C PHE A 33 18.20 2.80 1.24
N ILE A 34 17.01 2.48 1.77
CA ILE A 34 15.83 2.14 0.96
C ILE A 34 15.44 3.33 0.08
N LYS A 35 15.39 4.56 0.63
CA LYS A 35 15.09 5.78 -0.14
C LYS A 35 16.13 6.03 -1.25
N LEU A 36 17.41 5.90 -0.93
CA LEU A 36 18.51 6.08 -1.89
C LEU A 36 18.48 4.98 -2.96
N ARG A 37 18.33 3.72 -2.57
CA ARG A 37 18.26 2.59 -3.49
C ARG A 37 17.02 2.67 -4.41
N TYR A 38 15.89 3.14 -3.92
CA TYR A 38 14.72 3.41 -4.73
C TYR A 38 14.99 4.52 -5.75
N LYS A 39 15.72 5.57 -5.35
CA LYS A 39 16.11 6.67 -6.23
C LYS A 39 17.17 6.26 -7.27
N THR A 40 18.06 5.31 -6.95
CA THR A 40 19.17 4.87 -7.82
C THR A 40 18.88 3.55 -8.55
N SER A 41 18.03 2.69 -8.04
CA SER A 41 17.75 1.34 -8.55
C SER A 41 16.59 1.32 -9.56
N GLY A 42 16.45 2.38 -10.37
CA GLY A 42 15.57 2.33 -11.53
C GLY A 42 14.11 1.94 -11.21
N GLY A 43 13.61 2.29 -10.02
CA GLY A 43 12.21 2.61 -9.96
C GLY A 43 12.07 3.70 -11.01
N LYS A 44 11.59 3.33 -12.21
CA LYS A 44 11.31 4.27 -13.29
C LYS A 44 10.32 5.29 -12.75
N ALA A 45 10.81 6.25 -11.96
CA ALA A 45 10.19 7.55 -11.95
C ALA A 45 10.32 7.99 -13.39
N ASP A 46 9.24 7.91 -14.12
CA ASP A 46 9.13 8.47 -15.45
C ASP A 46 9.75 9.89 -15.37
N PRO A 47 10.79 10.21 -16.15
CA PRO A 47 11.45 11.50 -16.06
C PRO A 47 10.50 12.68 -16.31
N SER A 48 9.27 12.42 -16.72
CA SER A 48 8.23 13.41 -16.97
C SER A 48 7.55 13.97 -15.73
N ASN A 49 7.79 13.46 -14.52
CA ASN A 49 7.04 13.82 -13.30
C ASN A 49 5.50 13.74 -13.45
N LYS A 50 5.03 13.04 -14.50
CA LYS A 50 3.61 12.92 -14.83
C LYS A 50 2.96 11.88 -13.91
N LYS A 51 1.92 12.28 -13.19
CA LYS A 51 1.13 11.36 -12.37
C LYS A 51 0.50 10.29 -13.24
N ILE A 52 0.49 9.05 -12.74
CA ILE A 52 -0.25 7.96 -13.36
C ILE A 52 -1.75 8.25 -13.18
N PRO A 53 -2.55 8.31 -14.25
CA PRO A 53 -3.95 8.72 -14.12
C PRO A 53 -4.76 7.77 -13.24
N PHE A 54 -4.61 6.46 -13.44
CA PHE A 54 -5.37 5.44 -12.74
C PHE A 54 -4.52 4.20 -12.47
N VAL A 55 -4.46 3.81 -11.21
CA VAL A 55 -3.73 2.61 -10.76
C VAL A 55 -4.71 1.66 -10.10
N ILE A 56 -4.62 0.38 -10.45
CA ILE A 56 -5.25 -0.71 -9.72
C ILE A 56 -4.16 -1.44 -8.96
N PHE A 57 -4.38 -1.69 -7.67
CA PHE A 57 -3.49 -2.52 -6.87
C PHE A 57 -4.24 -3.77 -6.37
N SER A 58 -3.65 -4.94 -6.65
CA SER A 58 -4.10 -6.24 -6.20
C SER A 58 -3.00 -6.96 -5.41
N ASP A 59 -3.29 -7.38 -4.20
CA ASP A 59 -2.38 -8.18 -3.38
C ASP A 59 -2.45 -9.68 -3.70
N ASN A 60 -3.50 -10.12 -4.46
CA ASN A 60 -3.67 -11.52 -4.79
C ASN A 60 -4.39 -11.69 -6.14
N LYS A 61 -3.89 -12.64 -6.97
CA LYS A 61 -4.46 -12.98 -8.28
C LYS A 61 -5.95 -13.33 -8.29
N ARG A 62 -6.48 -13.83 -7.17
CA ARG A 62 -7.90 -14.17 -7.04
C ARG A 62 -8.83 -12.98 -7.24
N TYR A 63 -8.34 -11.75 -7.05
CA TYR A 63 -9.12 -10.54 -7.22
C TYR A 63 -9.16 -10.04 -8.67
N TRP A 64 -8.50 -10.72 -9.59
CA TRP A 64 -8.59 -10.39 -11.02
C TRP A 64 -10.05 -10.32 -11.51
N SER A 65 -10.89 -11.28 -11.10
CA SER A 65 -12.32 -11.28 -11.47
C SER A 65 -13.08 -10.01 -11.04
N VAL A 66 -12.61 -9.30 -10.01
CA VAL A 66 -13.18 -8.01 -9.58
C VAL A 66 -12.70 -6.88 -10.48
N PHE A 67 -11.43 -6.92 -10.88
CA PHE A 67 -10.79 -5.84 -11.62
C PHE A 67 -10.88 -5.98 -13.14
N GLU A 68 -11.03 -7.19 -13.66
CA GLU A 68 -11.13 -7.44 -15.11
C GLU A 68 -12.24 -6.65 -15.80
N PRO A 69 -13.48 -6.59 -15.28
CA PRO A 69 -14.54 -5.76 -15.87
C PRO A 69 -14.18 -4.27 -15.90
N ILE A 70 -13.48 -3.78 -14.86
CA ILE A 70 -13.03 -2.39 -14.78
C ILE A 70 -11.93 -2.13 -15.81
N CYS A 71 -10.96 -3.03 -15.92
CA CYS A 71 -9.89 -2.95 -16.92
C CYS A 71 -10.44 -2.96 -18.34
N ASN A 72 -11.40 -3.82 -18.62
CA ASN A 72 -12.08 -3.91 -19.93
C ASN A 72 -12.80 -2.62 -20.27
N GLU A 73 -13.61 -2.10 -19.34
CA GLU A 73 -14.36 -0.86 -19.56
C GLU A 73 -13.44 0.35 -19.74
N MET A 74 -12.37 0.45 -18.93
CA MET A 74 -11.36 1.51 -19.06
C MET A 74 -10.64 1.41 -20.42
N ASN A 75 -10.30 0.21 -20.85
CA ASN A 75 -9.70 -0.03 -22.16
C ASN A 75 -10.65 0.40 -23.29
N ASN A 76 -11.95 0.04 -23.22
CA ASN A 76 -12.97 0.43 -24.22
C ASN A 76 -13.13 1.95 -24.31
N ARG A 77 -12.95 2.66 -23.19
CA ARG A 77 -12.96 4.13 -23.15
C ARG A 77 -11.63 4.77 -23.53
N GLY A 78 -10.62 3.99 -23.92
CA GLY A 78 -9.28 4.50 -24.26
C GLY A 78 -8.56 5.14 -23.06
N LYS A 79 -8.85 4.70 -21.84
CA LYS A 79 -8.23 5.22 -20.63
C LYS A 79 -7.06 4.33 -20.19
N GLU A 80 -5.92 4.96 -19.95
CA GLU A 80 -4.73 4.28 -19.46
C GLU A 80 -4.93 3.80 -18.01
N VAL A 81 -4.60 2.52 -17.76
CA VAL A 81 -4.62 1.89 -16.44
C VAL A 81 -3.27 1.23 -16.20
N VAL A 82 -2.70 1.44 -15.02
CA VAL A 82 -1.55 0.67 -14.55
C VAL A 82 -2.06 -0.31 -13.49
N TYR A 83 -1.93 -1.60 -13.78
CA TYR A 83 -2.33 -2.66 -12.85
C TYR A 83 -1.09 -3.21 -12.14
N LEU A 84 -1.03 -3.04 -10.83
CA LEU A 84 0.08 -3.49 -9.98
C LEU A 84 -0.36 -4.71 -9.18
N THR A 85 0.37 -5.82 -9.31
CA THR A 85 0.04 -7.06 -8.60
C THR A 85 1.21 -7.58 -7.77
N MET A 86 0.87 -8.24 -6.65
CA MET A 86 1.83 -8.98 -5.82
C MET A 86 1.90 -10.47 -6.18
N SER A 87 1.17 -10.92 -7.19
CA SER A 87 1.18 -12.31 -7.67
C SER A 87 1.91 -12.42 -9.00
N GLU A 88 2.92 -13.28 -9.08
CA GLU A 88 3.70 -13.53 -10.31
C GLU A 88 2.87 -14.16 -11.42
N ASP A 89 1.86 -14.91 -11.06
CA ASP A 89 0.97 -15.66 -11.94
C ASP A 89 -0.43 -15.02 -12.02
N ASP A 90 -0.53 -13.70 -11.80
CA ASP A 90 -1.77 -12.96 -11.94
C ASP A 90 -2.22 -12.96 -13.42
N PRO A 91 -3.47 -13.34 -13.74
CA PRO A 91 -3.98 -13.30 -15.10
C PRO A 91 -3.90 -11.90 -15.75
N ALA A 92 -3.90 -10.84 -14.96
CA ALA A 92 -3.72 -9.47 -15.45
C ALA A 92 -2.41 -9.30 -16.23
N LEU A 93 -1.34 -10.05 -15.89
CA LEU A 93 -0.03 -9.95 -16.53
C LEU A 93 -0.04 -10.46 -17.99
N SER A 94 -1.02 -11.28 -18.34
CA SER A 94 -1.23 -11.83 -19.68
C SER A 94 -2.47 -11.27 -20.40
N CYS A 95 -3.12 -10.25 -19.84
CA CYS A 95 -4.30 -9.65 -20.47
C CYS A 95 -3.92 -8.86 -21.75
N GLU A 96 -4.74 -8.96 -22.78
CA GLU A 96 -4.52 -8.33 -24.09
C GLU A 96 -5.26 -6.98 -24.22
N TYR A 97 -5.29 -6.18 -23.17
CA TYR A 97 -5.91 -4.84 -23.18
C TYR A 97 -4.86 -3.77 -23.49
N PRO A 98 -4.87 -3.14 -24.69
CA PRO A 98 -3.83 -2.17 -25.11
C PRO A 98 -3.60 -1.01 -24.14
N ASN A 99 -4.66 -0.56 -23.45
CA ASN A 99 -4.57 0.56 -22.52
C ASN A 99 -4.33 0.12 -21.06
N VAL A 100 -4.18 -1.18 -20.79
CA VAL A 100 -3.90 -1.72 -19.45
C VAL A 100 -2.47 -2.23 -19.39
N LYS A 101 -1.65 -1.60 -18.58
CA LYS A 101 -0.27 -2.02 -18.34
C LYS A 101 -0.17 -2.75 -17.00
N ALA A 102 -0.15 -4.07 -17.03
CA ALA A 102 0.02 -4.87 -15.84
C ALA A 102 1.51 -5.06 -15.48
N GLU A 103 1.83 -5.04 -14.19
CA GLU A 103 3.19 -5.20 -13.69
C GLU A 103 3.20 -5.94 -12.36
N PHE A 104 4.04 -6.97 -12.25
CA PHE A 104 4.36 -7.61 -10.98
C PHE A 104 5.35 -6.73 -10.20
N ILE A 105 4.97 -6.31 -9.01
CA ILE A 105 5.76 -5.38 -8.19
C ILE A 105 6.57 -6.07 -7.09
N GLY A 106 6.56 -7.39 -7.05
CA GLY A 106 7.16 -8.20 -5.98
C GLY A 106 6.16 -8.52 -4.89
N SER A 107 6.61 -9.28 -3.90
CA SER A 107 5.85 -9.65 -2.71
C SER A 107 6.24 -8.81 -1.50
N ASP A 108 5.36 -8.77 -0.51
CA ASP A 108 5.60 -8.21 0.83
C ASP A 108 6.21 -6.80 0.83
N ASN A 109 7.26 -6.61 1.61
CA ASN A 109 7.91 -5.32 1.81
C ASN A 109 8.41 -4.64 0.52
N LYS A 110 8.75 -5.41 -0.52
CA LYS A 110 9.21 -4.86 -1.81
C LYS A 110 8.07 -4.14 -2.51
N ALA A 111 6.90 -4.79 -2.57
CA ALA A 111 5.70 -4.22 -3.17
C ALA A 111 5.24 -2.97 -2.39
N PHE A 112 5.14 -3.07 -1.07
CA PHE A 112 4.72 -1.93 -0.25
C PHE A 112 5.68 -0.74 -0.34
N THR A 113 7.00 -0.99 -0.45
CA THR A 113 7.96 0.09 -0.69
C THR A 113 7.63 0.85 -1.98
N ARG A 114 7.26 0.14 -3.05
CA ARG A 114 6.89 0.78 -4.31
C ARG A 114 5.57 1.56 -4.20
N LEU A 115 4.56 0.97 -3.55
CA LEU A 115 3.26 1.61 -3.33
C LEU A 115 3.37 2.88 -2.47
N ASN A 116 4.22 2.86 -1.43
CA ASN A 116 4.42 3.99 -0.52
C ASN A 116 5.04 5.23 -1.20
N PHE A 117 5.65 5.07 -2.39
CA PHE A 117 6.21 6.15 -3.19
C PHE A 117 5.50 6.32 -4.54
N LEU A 118 4.31 5.75 -4.69
CA LEU A 118 3.52 5.84 -5.91
C LEU A 118 3.11 7.30 -6.18
N ASN A 119 3.17 7.72 -7.46
CA ASN A 119 2.70 9.02 -7.92
C ASN A 119 1.54 8.82 -8.89
N ALA A 120 0.32 8.99 -8.41
CA ALA A 120 -0.90 8.69 -9.18
C ALA A 120 -2.05 9.64 -8.79
N ASN A 121 -3.01 9.80 -9.68
CA ASN A 121 -4.23 10.54 -9.33
C ASN A 121 -5.16 9.63 -8.52
N ILE A 122 -5.43 8.43 -9.00
CA ILE A 122 -6.35 7.50 -8.35
C ILE A 122 -5.68 6.15 -8.16
N VAL A 123 -5.85 5.58 -6.97
CA VAL A 123 -5.48 4.19 -6.66
C VAL A 123 -6.71 3.45 -6.20
N LEU A 124 -7.09 2.41 -6.95
CA LEU A 124 -8.18 1.48 -6.62
C LEU A 124 -7.61 0.19 -6.06
N SER A 125 -8.13 -0.31 -4.95
CA SER A 125 -7.70 -1.58 -4.38
C SER A 125 -8.79 -2.30 -3.59
N THR A 126 -8.68 -3.64 -3.52
CA THR A 126 -9.48 -4.49 -2.63
C THR A 126 -8.77 -4.78 -1.30
N THR A 127 -7.50 -4.37 -1.15
CA THR A 127 -6.67 -4.70 0.00
C THR A 127 -7.00 -3.80 1.18
N PRO A 128 -7.47 -4.31 2.32
CA PRO A 128 -7.71 -3.51 3.51
C PRO A 128 -6.40 -3.13 4.22
N GLY A 129 -6.47 -2.18 5.14
CA GLY A 129 -5.35 -1.80 6.01
C GLY A 129 -4.38 -0.79 5.40
N LEU A 130 -4.82 -0.01 4.42
CA LEU A 130 -4.09 1.17 3.95
C LEU A 130 -3.76 2.07 5.14
N ASP A 131 -2.51 2.51 5.24
CA ASP A 131 -1.93 3.36 6.30
C ASP A 131 -1.89 2.74 7.71
N VAL A 132 -2.48 1.58 7.92
CA VAL A 132 -2.47 0.86 9.20
C VAL A 132 -1.19 0.03 9.35
N TYR A 133 -0.85 -0.75 8.31
CA TYR A 133 0.29 -1.67 8.33
C TYR A 133 1.47 -1.15 7.49
N GLN A 134 2.05 -2.00 6.68
CA GLN A 134 3.23 -1.71 5.87
C GLN A 134 2.93 -0.87 4.64
N TRP A 135 1.72 -0.97 4.10
CA TRP A 135 1.25 -0.14 3.01
C TRP A 135 0.82 1.22 3.55
N LYS A 136 1.65 2.24 3.32
CA LYS A 136 1.39 3.61 3.74
C LYS A 136 0.83 4.45 2.59
N ARG A 137 0.00 5.42 2.92
CA ARG A 137 -0.48 6.39 1.93
C ARG A 137 0.70 7.17 1.34
N SER A 138 0.83 7.16 0.02
CA SER A 138 1.77 8.05 -0.65
C SER A 138 1.23 9.49 -0.65
N LYS A 139 2.09 10.45 -0.32
CA LYS A 139 1.75 11.88 -0.40
C LYS A 139 1.54 12.38 -1.83
N GLN A 140 1.88 11.56 -2.83
CA GLN A 140 1.79 11.89 -4.26
C GLN A 140 0.58 11.23 -4.92
N VAL A 141 -0.29 10.57 -4.17
CA VAL A 141 -1.57 10.03 -4.64
C VAL A 141 -2.70 10.94 -4.16
N ASP A 142 -3.56 11.34 -5.09
CA ASP A 142 -4.64 12.29 -4.80
C ASP A 142 -5.84 11.58 -4.14
N CYS A 143 -6.16 10.35 -4.58
CA CYS A 143 -7.35 9.64 -4.11
C CYS A 143 -7.10 8.13 -4.03
N TYR A 144 -7.41 7.53 -2.87
CA TYR A 144 -7.44 6.09 -2.65
C TYR A 144 -8.88 5.61 -2.56
N ILE A 145 -9.24 4.66 -3.41
CA ILE A 145 -10.59 4.09 -3.47
C ILE A 145 -10.53 2.61 -3.08
N HIS A 146 -11.35 2.22 -2.13
CA HIS A 146 -11.54 0.81 -1.79
C HIS A 146 -12.72 0.22 -2.54
N ILE A 147 -12.56 -0.99 -3.08
CA ILE A 147 -13.65 -1.79 -3.63
C ILE A 147 -13.70 -3.13 -2.88
N PRO A 148 -14.80 -3.46 -2.20
CA PRO A 148 -14.97 -4.76 -1.59
C PRO A 148 -14.91 -5.86 -2.64
N HIS A 149 -14.17 -6.91 -2.36
CA HIS A 149 -14.01 -8.06 -3.28
C HIS A 149 -15.18 -9.05 -3.24
N ALA A 150 -16.11 -8.87 -2.31
CA ALA A 150 -17.29 -9.69 -2.16
C ALA A 150 -18.50 -8.85 -1.77
N ALA A 151 -19.68 -9.31 -2.18
CA ALA A 151 -20.97 -8.76 -1.76
C ALA A 151 -21.35 -9.25 -0.34
N SER A 152 -20.40 -9.13 0.60
CA SER A 152 -20.58 -9.48 2.01
C SER A 152 -20.79 -8.25 2.87
N GLU A 153 -21.19 -8.45 4.12
CA GLU A 153 -21.33 -7.38 5.10
C GLU A 153 -19.98 -6.72 5.36
N ILE A 154 -19.94 -5.39 5.31
CA ILE A 154 -18.72 -4.59 5.54
C ILE A 154 -18.27 -4.61 7.00
N ILE A 155 -19.18 -4.89 7.93
CA ILE A 155 -18.89 -5.06 9.37
C ILE A 155 -17.84 -6.15 9.66
N LEU A 156 -17.57 -7.05 8.70
CA LEU A 156 -16.55 -8.08 8.83
C LEU A 156 -15.11 -7.54 8.64
N TYR A 157 -14.94 -6.31 8.18
CA TYR A 157 -13.63 -5.68 8.13
C TYR A 157 -13.07 -5.48 9.54
N ARG A 158 -11.77 -5.76 9.69
CA ARG A 158 -11.08 -5.45 10.95
C ARG A 158 -11.07 -3.95 11.19
N MET A 159 -11.03 -3.54 12.45
CA MET A 159 -10.90 -2.15 12.86
C MET A 159 -9.80 -1.44 12.05
N PHE A 160 -10.10 -0.26 11.55
CA PHE A 160 -9.25 0.57 10.67
C PHE A 160 -8.94 -0.06 9.29
N GLY A 161 -9.66 -1.12 8.89
CA GLY A 161 -9.39 -1.80 7.60
C GLY A 161 -9.61 -0.91 6.38
N ILE A 162 -10.59 -0.03 6.43
CA ILE A 162 -11.02 0.82 5.30
C ILE A 162 -11.00 2.34 5.63
N ASP A 163 -10.67 2.73 6.85
CA ASP A 163 -10.83 4.09 7.37
C ASP A 163 -9.91 5.12 6.71
N TYR A 164 -8.80 4.67 6.14
CA TYR A 164 -7.83 5.54 5.48
C TYR A 164 -8.02 5.64 3.96
N TYR A 165 -9.11 5.11 3.43
CA TYR A 165 -9.51 5.33 2.05
C TYR A 165 -10.33 6.62 1.93
N ASP A 166 -10.18 7.32 0.81
CA ASP A 166 -10.93 8.55 0.54
C ASP A 166 -12.35 8.26 0.04
N ALA A 167 -12.56 7.09 -0.55
CA ALA A 167 -13.85 6.63 -1.03
C ALA A 167 -13.95 5.10 -1.02
N ILE A 168 -15.17 4.58 -0.94
CA ILE A 168 -15.48 3.16 -1.00
C ILE A 168 -16.55 2.94 -2.07
N MET A 169 -16.28 2.04 -3.01
CA MET A 169 -17.24 1.61 -4.03
C MET A 169 -18.05 0.45 -3.48
N LEU A 170 -19.31 0.69 -3.20
CA LEU A 170 -20.18 -0.31 -2.58
C LEU A 170 -20.96 -1.09 -3.63
N SER A 171 -21.21 -2.38 -3.38
CA SER A 171 -22.01 -3.24 -4.25
C SER A 171 -23.52 -3.06 -4.07
N GLY A 172 -23.96 -2.32 -3.05
CA GLY A 172 -25.38 -2.08 -2.81
C GLY A 172 -25.65 -1.20 -1.60
N GLU A 173 -26.92 -0.76 -1.50
CA GLU A 173 -27.36 0.15 -0.43
C GLU A 173 -27.27 -0.47 0.98
N TYR A 174 -27.32 -1.79 1.08
CA TYR A 174 -27.15 -2.50 2.35
C TYR A 174 -25.75 -2.26 2.93
N GLN A 175 -24.70 -2.26 2.11
CA GLN A 175 -23.35 -1.94 2.57
C GLN A 175 -23.20 -0.48 3.00
N ALA A 176 -23.94 0.44 2.37
CA ALA A 176 -23.97 1.84 2.79
C ALA A 176 -24.59 2.01 4.18
N LYS A 177 -25.63 1.22 4.50
CA LYS A 177 -26.23 1.21 5.85
C LYS A 177 -25.24 0.70 6.90
N ASP A 178 -24.50 -0.36 6.58
CA ASP A 178 -23.49 -0.93 7.47
C ASP A 178 -22.38 0.06 7.77
N ILE A 179 -21.85 0.77 6.75
CA ILE A 179 -20.82 1.80 6.94
C ILE A 179 -21.34 2.93 7.81
N ARG A 180 -22.54 3.45 7.53
CA ARG A 180 -23.13 4.51 8.35
C ARG A 180 -23.35 4.08 9.79
N ALA A 181 -23.67 2.81 10.02
CA ALA A 181 -23.80 2.28 11.37
C ALA A 181 -22.44 2.22 12.09
N LEU A 182 -21.35 1.88 11.37
CA LEU A 182 -19.99 1.90 11.91
C LEU A 182 -19.52 3.33 12.22
N GLU A 183 -19.75 4.28 11.31
CA GLU A 183 -19.42 5.70 11.51
C GLU A 183 -20.14 6.30 12.73
N ALA A 184 -21.36 5.86 13.01
CA ALA A 184 -22.14 6.34 14.16
C ALA A 184 -21.63 5.82 15.52
N LEU A 185 -20.72 4.83 15.52
CA LEU A 185 -20.10 4.25 16.71
C LEU A 185 -18.74 4.89 17.06
N LEU A 186 -18.21 5.73 16.17
CA LEU A 186 -16.95 6.48 16.34
C LEU A 186 -17.20 7.88 16.87
#